data_28dda5b1653f58fd8850af36ba56785e
#
_entry.id   28dda5b1653f58fd8850af36ba56785e
#
_cell.length_a   1.000
_cell.length_b   1.000
_cell.length_c   1.000
_cell.angle_alpha   90.00
_cell.angle_beta   90.00
_cell.angle_gamma   90.00
#
_symmetry.space_group_name_H-M   'P 1'
#
loop_
_entity.id
_entity.type
_entity.pdbx_description
1 polymer ?
#
loop_
_entity_poly.entity_id
_entity_poly.type
_entity_poly.pdbx_seq_one_letter_code
_entity_poly.pdbx_strand_id
1 'polypeptide(L)'
;MAASETENLSASQSLPGSRSDKSIVETNIPARLDRLPWGRFHTLVVAALGITWIFDGLEVTLVGALSGALKASPILHFSNTDVGLAAGAYLVGAVLGALLFGWLTDRLGRKKLFFVTLSVYLLATAATSCSWDFWSFSLFRFLTGAGIGGEYTAINSAIQELIPARYRGRTDLLINGSFWIGAAIGAAGSLVLLDPSVFDPEIGWRAAFLIGAALALVVFFMRLWIPESPRWLMTHHRAEEAETIARSIEASFRRGGEVISPADLPRVRLRARRFTPLAEAIRTLFGAYRQRTLVGLTLMAAQAFFYNAIFFTYALILTDFFGIPGDRVGWYLLPFAVGNFLGPALLGRLFDTIGRRPMIAFTYTISGLLLAGSGYLFMIGAMSATTQTIAWTVIFFFASAAASSAYLTVSETFPLEIRALAIAFFFAVGTGIGGVIGPVLFGMLIDTGSRASVFGGYVLGAVLMIIAATVHLLFGVAAERRSLEDVARPLAFVD
;
A
#
# COMPACT_ATOMS: atom_id res chain seq x y z
N MET A 1 -41.76 -55.67 -66.23
CA MET A 1 -40.69 -56.44 -65.52
C MET A 1 -39.68 -55.49 -65.02
N ALA A 2 -39.43 -55.56 -63.70
CA ALA A 2 -38.36 -54.99 -62.91
C ALA A 2 -38.33 -53.47 -62.67
N ALA A 3 -38.76 -53.13 -61.46
CA ALA A 3 -38.50 -51.87 -60.77
C ALA A 3 -37.05 -51.78 -60.29
N SER A 4 -36.51 -50.59 -60.24
CA SER A 4 -35.33 -50.33 -59.41
C SER A 4 -35.56 -49.03 -58.67
N GLU A 5 -35.60 -49.23 -57.38
CA GLU A 5 -35.63 -48.18 -56.36
C GLU A 5 -34.36 -47.33 -56.43
N THR A 6 -34.52 -46.01 -56.33
CA THR A 6 -33.43 -45.11 -56.01
C THR A 6 -33.78 -44.39 -54.70
N GLU A 7 -33.17 -44.90 -53.63
CA GLU A 7 -33.16 -44.32 -52.30
C GLU A 7 -32.34 -43.03 -52.34
N ASN A 8 -32.99 -41.88 -52.09
CA ASN A 8 -32.34 -40.59 -51.87
C ASN A 8 -31.91 -40.50 -50.41
N LEU A 9 -30.67 -40.78 -50.12
CA LEU A 9 -30.00 -40.47 -48.86
C LEU A 9 -29.58 -38.98 -48.87
N SER A 10 -30.46 -38.13 -48.34
CA SER A 10 -30.08 -36.78 -47.95
C SER A 10 -29.27 -36.84 -46.64
N ALA A 11 -27.96 -36.94 -46.76
CA ALA A 11 -27.05 -36.74 -45.66
C ALA A 11 -27.08 -35.26 -45.25
N SER A 12 -27.84 -34.91 -44.24
CA SER A 12 -27.72 -33.65 -43.51
C SER A 12 -26.33 -33.61 -42.86
N GLN A 13 -25.37 -32.98 -43.53
CA GLN A 13 -24.13 -32.57 -42.88
C GLN A 13 -24.49 -31.53 -41.80
N SER A 14 -24.67 -31.96 -40.58
CA SER A 14 -24.62 -31.12 -39.42
C SER A 14 -23.21 -30.52 -39.34
N LEU A 15 -23.11 -29.22 -39.63
CA LEU A 15 -21.94 -28.41 -39.35
C LEU A 15 -21.56 -28.65 -37.87
N PRO A 16 -20.29 -28.89 -37.56
CA PRO A 16 -19.87 -29.04 -36.20
C PRO A 16 -20.20 -27.72 -35.48
N GLY A 17 -21.21 -27.76 -34.61
CA GLY A 17 -21.60 -26.63 -33.75
C GLY A 17 -20.35 -26.11 -33.09
N SER A 18 -20.09 -24.84 -33.22
CA SER A 18 -19.05 -24.11 -32.52
C SER A 18 -19.15 -24.49 -31.03
N ARG A 19 -18.23 -25.31 -30.53
CA ARG A 19 -18.05 -25.49 -29.12
C ARG A 19 -17.86 -24.08 -28.54
N SER A 20 -18.91 -23.51 -27.96
CA SER A 20 -18.77 -22.28 -27.20
C SER A 20 -17.63 -22.52 -26.21
N ASP A 21 -16.54 -21.81 -26.39
CA ASP A 21 -15.36 -21.97 -25.55
C ASP A 21 -15.79 -21.59 -24.12
N LYS A 22 -16.12 -22.61 -23.30
CA LYS A 22 -16.60 -22.45 -21.92
C LYS A 22 -15.62 -21.65 -21.03
N SER A 23 -14.46 -21.32 -21.57
CA SER A 23 -13.48 -20.45 -20.92
C SER A 23 -13.75 -18.96 -21.09
N ILE A 24 -14.63 -18.55 -22.03
CA ILE A 24 -14.94 -17.13 -22.27
C ILE A 24 -16.15 -16.73 -21.41
N VAL A 25 -15.95 -15.73 -20.58
CA VAL A 25 -16.96 -15.11 -19.73
C VAL A 25 -17.28 -13.73 -20.28
N GLU A 26 -18.55 -13.48 -20.65
CA GLU A 26 -19.04 -12.15 -21.02
C GLU A 26 -19.79 -11.55 -19.82
N THR A 27 -19.36 -10.37 -19.37
CA THR A 27 -19.90 -9.77 -18.14
C THR A 27 -19.90 -8.24 -18.18
N ASN A 28 -20.83 -7.63 -17.44
CA ASN A 28 -20.91 -6.18 -17.20
C ASN A 28 -20.61 -5.81 -15.73
N ILE A 29 -20.17 -6.76 -14.90
CA ILE A 29 -19.91 -6.55 -13.47
C ILE A 29 -18.98 -5.36 -13.22
N PRO A 30 -17.85 -5.15 -13.95
CA PRO A 30 -17.00 -3.98 -13.76
C PRO A 30 -17.77 -2.66 -13.91
N ALA A 31 -18.55 -2.52 -14.97
CA ALA A 31 -19.32 -1.32 -15.23
C ALA A 31 -20.42 -1.10 -14.19
N ARG A 32 -21.05 -2.17 -13.70
CA ARG A 32 -22.07 -2.13 -12.63
C ARG A 32 -21.45 -1.60 -11.33
N LEU A 33 -20.30 -2.16 -10.90
CA LEU A 33 -19.62 -1.72 -9.68
C LEU A 33 -19.12 -0.27 -9.77
N ASP A 34 -18.57 0.14 -10.92
CA ASP A 34 -18.05 1.51 -11.12
C ASP A 34 -19.15 2.59 -11.14
N ARG A 35 -20.40 2.22 -11.43
CA ARG A 35 -21.55 3.14 -11.43
C ARG A 35 -22.24 3.30 -10.06
N LEU A 36 -21.96 2.43 -9.11
CA LEU A 36 -22.59 2.51 -7.79
C LEU A 36 -22.33 3.87 -7.12
N PRO A 37 -23.35 4.48 -6.50
CA PRO A 37 -23.16 5.66 -5.66
C PRO A 37 -22.37 5.29 -4.41
N TRP A 38 -21.81 6.29 -3.70
CA TRP A 38 -21.23 6.02 -2.39
C TRP A 38 -22.29 5.55 -1.40
N GLY A 39 -22.03 4.49 -0.65
CA GLY A 39 -23.00 3.94 0.32
C GLY A 39 -22.30 3.22 1.47
N ARG A 40 -23.13 2.64 2.36
CA ARG A 40 -22.64 1.94 3.58
C ARG A 40 -21.63 0.85 3.29
N PHE A 41 -21.81 0.11 2.19
CA PHE A 41 -20.86 -0.92 1.76
C PHE A 41 -19.44 -0.34 1.59
N HIS A 42 -19.31 0.75 0.81
CA HIS A 42 -18.02 1.39 0.57
C HIS A 42 -17.40 1.95 1.85
N THR A 43 -18.22 2.57 2.72
CA THR A 43 -17.76 3.08 4.03
C THR A 43 -17.25 1.94 4.91
N LEU A 44 -17.89 0.79 4.95
CA LEU A 44 -17.45 -0.38 5.71
C LEU A 44 -16.14 -0.96 5.16
N VAL A 45 -16.02 -1.05 3.83
CA VAL A 45 -14.78 -1.49 3.17
C VAL A 45 -13.62 -0.55 3.53
N VAL A 46 -13.84 0.77 3.41
CA VAL A 46 -12.81 1.78 3.73
C VAL A 46 -12.43 1.74 5.20
N ALA A 47 -13.41 1.63 6.11
CA ALA A 47 -13.14 1.51 7.54
C ALA A 47 -12.33 0.25 7.85
N ALA A 48 -12.72 -0.91 7.33
CA ALA A 48 -12.03 -2.17 7.57
C ALA A 48 -10.61 -2.20 6.99
N LEU A 49 -10.37 -1.55 5.85
CA LEU A 49 -9.04 -1.43 5.25
C LEU A 49 -8.21 -0.35 5.95
N GLY A 50 -8.81 0.80 6.26
CA GLY A 50 -8.13 1.92 6.93
C GLY A 50 -7.69 1.60 8.36
N ILE A 51 -8.49 0.87 9.13
CA ILE A 51 -8.10 0.44 10.48
C ILE A 51 -6.83 -0.41 10.46
N THR A 52 -6.63 -1.23 9.44
CA THR A 52 -5.39 -1.98 9.30
C THR A 52 -4.18 -1.05 9.17
N TRP A 53 -4.27 -0.04 8.30
CA TRP A 53 -3.20 0.95 8.14
C TRP A 53 -2.95 1.75 9.43
N ILE A 54 -3.99 2.03 10.22
CA ILE A 54 -3.85 2.65 11.54
C ILE A 54 -3.04 1.74 12.46
N PHE A 55 -3.31 0.44 12.49
CA PHE A 55 -2.58 -0.50 13.33
C PHE A 55 -1.14 -0.72 12.88
N ASP A 56 -0.88 -0.73 11.58
CA ASP A 56 0.47 -0.77 11.04
C ASP A 56 1.28 0.45 11.46
N GLY A 57 0.69 1.65 11.38
CA GLY A 57 1.30 2.89 11.83
C GLY A 57 1.59 2.90 13.33
N LEU A 58 0.66 2.39 14.13
CA LEU A 58 0.82 2.24 15.58
C LEU A 58 1.98 1.29 15.91
N GLU A 59 2.02 0.10 15.29
CA GLU A 59 3.06 -0.89 15.55
C GLU A 59 4.45 -0.39 15.13
N VAL A 60 4.59 0.12 13.92
CA VAL A 60 5.88 0.62 13.41
C VAL A 60 6.43 1.72 14.32
N THR A 61 5.56 2.62 14.80
CA THR A 61 5.97 3.72 15.68
C THR A 61 6.30 3.24 17.08
N LEU A 62 5.51 2.35 17.67
CA LEU A 62 5.81 1.72 18.94
C LEU A 62 7.17 1.03 18.93
N VAL A 63 7.40 0.19 17.92
CA VAL A 63 8.69 -0.55 17.78
C VAL A 63 9.86 0.41 17.62
N GLY A 64 9.71 1.50 16.88
CA GLY A 64 10.73 2.55 16.80
C GLY A 64 11.10 3.14 18.16
N ALA A 65 10.13 3.25 19.07
CA ALA A 65 10.33 3.76 20.44
C ALA A 65 10.93 2.72 21.41
N LEU A 66 10.84 1.40 21.08
CA LEU A 66 11.25 0.32 22.00
C LEU A 66 12.76 0.15 22.16
N SER A 67 13.58 0.78 21.35
CA SER A 67 15.04 0.58 21.33
C SER A 67 15.69 0.70 22.71
N GLY A 68 15.28 1.69 23.50
CA GLY A 68 15.73 1.89 24.86
C GLY A 68 15.33 0.75 25.81
N ALA A 69 14.09 0.31 25.76
CA ALA A 69 13.57 -0.76 26.58
C ALA A 69 14.22 -2.12 26.25
N LEU A 70 14.44 -2.42 24.97
CA LEU A 70 15.12 -3.65 24.53
C LEU A 70 16.58 -3.72 25.01
N LYS A 71 17.27 -2.58 25.09
CA LYS A 71 18.63 -2.50 25.66
C LYS A 71 18.61 -2.65 27.17
N ALA A 72 17.63 -2.05 27.85
CA ALA A 72 17.48 -2.11 29.30
C ALA A 72 16.91 -3.47 29.78
N SER A 73 16.37 -4.28 28.88
CA SER A 73 15.80 -5.59 29.23
C SER A 73 16.84 -6.51 29.85
N PRO A 74 16.60 -7.08 31.04
CA PRO A 74 17.49 -8.00 31.70
C PRO A 74 17.57 -9.38 31.04
N ILE A 75 16.68 -9.67 30.07
CA ILE A 75 16.62 -10.93 29.32
C ILE A 75 17.27 -10.77 27.95
N LEU A 76 16.95 -9.70 27.23
CA LEU A 76 17.39 -9.53 25.83
C LEU A 76 18.78 -8.90 25.71
N HIS A 77 19.13 -7.92 26.57
CA HIS A 77 20.43 -7.23 26.57
C HIS A 77 20.90 -6.73 25.21
N PHE A 78 19.98 -6.16 24.39
CA PHE A 78 20.31 -5.76 23.03
C PHE A 78 21.37 -4.66 22.97
N SER A 79 22.32 -4.83 22.09
CA SER A 79 23.19 -3.75 21.62
C SER A 79 22.48 -2.85 20.60
N ASN A 80 23.07 -1.71 20.26
CA ASN A 80 22.58 -0.87 19.17
C ASN A 80 22.54 -1.65 17.85
N THR A 81 23.53 -2.53 17.62
CA THR A 81 23.61 -3.38 16.44
C THR A 81 22.44 -4.37 16.40
N ASP A 82 22.11 -5.01 17.53
CA ASP A 82 21.01 -5.98 17.62
C ASP A 82 19.65 -5.32 17.33
N VAL A 83 19.41 -4.12 17.85
CA VAL A 83 18.21 -3.34 17.54
C VAL A 83 18.12 -3.04 16.03
N GLY A 84 19.23 -2.60 15.44
CA GLY A 84 19.28 -2.33 14.00
C GLY A 84 19.06 -3.58 13.14
N LEU A 85 19.68 -4.71 13.51
CA LEU A 85 19.50 -5.99 12.81
C LEU A 85 18.08 -6.53 12.93
N ALA A 86 17.44 -6.40 14.10
CA ALA A 86 16.04 -6.79 14.30
C ALA A 86 15.06 -5.94 13.46
N ALA A 87 15.32 -4.63 13.36
CA ALA A 87 14.59 -3.75 12.45
C ALA A 87 14.83 -4.12 10.98
N GLY A 88 16.08 -4.47 10.63
CA GLY A 88 16.42 -5.00 9.31
C GLY A 88 15.69 -6.30 8.98
N ALA A 89 15.60 -7.22 9.94
CA ALA A 89 14.87 -8.49 9.77
C ALA A 89 13.39 -8.25 9.44
N TYR A 90 12.75 -7.29 10.11
CA TYR A 90 11.38 -6.87 9.80
C TYR A 90 11.24 -6.34 8.35
N LEU A 91 12.15 -5.46 7.90
CA LEU A 91 12.12 -4.91 6.54
C LEU A 91 12.35 -5.98 5.47
N VAL A 92 13.29 -6.89 5.70
CA VAL A 92 13.53 -8.04 4.80
C VAL A 92 12.28 -8.94 4.76
N GLY A 93 11.66 -9.19 5.90
CA GLY A 93 10.39 -9.89 5.99
C GLY A 93 9.30 -9.20 5.15
N ALA A 94 9.15 -7.88 5.28
CA ALA A 94 8.15 -7.11 4.55
C ALA A 94 8.35 -7.19 3.02
N VAL A 95 9.58 -7.09 2.55
CA VAL A 95 9.92 -7.20 1.12
C VAL A 95 9.62 -8.61 0.59
N LEU A 96 10.10 -9.64 1.27
CA LEU A 96 9.90 -11.02 0.84
C LEU A 96 8.43 -11.45 0.98
N GLY A 97 7.79 -11.03 2.05
CA GLY A 97 6.36 -11.26 2.28
C GLY A 97 5.49 -10.59 1.22
N ALA A 98 5.78 -9.34 0.85
CA ALA A 98 5.08 -8.65 -0.22
C ALA A 98 5.15 -9.43 -1.54
N LEU A 99 6.35 -9.86 -1.94
CA LEU A 99 6.55 -10.62 -3.18
C LEU A 99 5.84 -11.97 -3.16
N LEU A 100 5.99 -12.73 -2.07
CA LEU A 100 5.37 -14.04 -1.92
C LEU A 100 3.84 -13.95 -1.88
N PHE A 101 3.32 -13.13 -0.97
CA PHE A 101 1.87 -13.03 -0.80
C PHE A 101 1.20 -12.22 -1.91
N GLY A 102 1.89 -11.27 -2.55
CA GLY A 102 1.39 -10.60 -3.74
C GLY A 102 1.15 -11.58 -4.88
N TRP A 103 2.11 -12.45 -5.14
CA TRP A 103 1.96 -13.53 -6.11
C TRP A 103 0.85 -14.53 -5.73
N LEU A 104 0.73 -14.88 -4.45
CA LEU A 104 -0.33 -15.73 -3.96
C LEU A 104 -1.70 -15.04 -4.01
N THR A 105 -1.78 -13.73 -3.81
CA THR A 105 -3.02 -12.95 -3.86
C THR A 105 -3.67 -13.01 -5.24
N ASP A 106 -2.88 -12.91 -6.29
CA ASP A 106 -3.41 -13.04 -7.66
C ASP A 106 -3.90 -14.45 -7.98
N ARG A 107 -3.37 -15.48 -7.29
CA ARG A 107 -3.74 -16.89 -7.49
C ARG A 107 -4.90 -17.38 -6.63
N LEU A 108 -4.92 -17.01 -5.36
CA LEU A 108 -5.81 -17.59 -4.34
C LEU A 108 -6.98 -16.67 -3.96
N GLY A 109 -6.93 -15.41 -4.40
CA GLY A 109 -7.93 -14.39 -4.10
C GLY A 109 -7.54 -13.47 -2.96
N ARG A 110 -8.16 -12.29 -2.95
CA ARG A 110 -7.83 -11.22 -2.00
C ARG A 110 -8.29 -11.57 -0.59
N LYS A 111 -9.52 -12.05 -0.46
CA LYS A 111 -10.12 -12.41 0.83
C LYS A 111 -9.32 -13.49 1.57
N LYS A 112 -8.96 -14.57 0.88
CA LYS A 112 -8.19 -15.65 1.49
C LYS A 112 -6.83 -15.18 1.99
N LEU A 113 -6.16 -14.37 1.18
CA LEU A 113 -4.83 -13.85 1.54
C LEU A 113 -4.89 -12.84 2.69
N PHE A 114 -5.94 -12.04 2.82
CA PHE A 114 -6.15 -11.21 4.00
C PHE A 114 -6.11 -12.02 5.30
N PHE A 115 -6.77 -13.17 5.34
CA PHE A 115 -6.76 -14.01 6.55
C PHE A 115 -5.39 -14.65 6.77
N VAL A 116 -4.73 -15.10 5.72
CA VAL A 116 -3.40 -15.72 5.84
C VAL A 116 -2.37 -14.71 6.33
N THR A 117 -2.25 -13.56 5.68
CA THR A 117 -1.26 -12.52 6.02
C THR A 117 -1.51 -11.94 7.40
N LEU A 118 -2.77 -11.66 7.73
CA LEU A 118 -3.15 -11.15 9.04
C LEU A 118 -2.94 -12.19 10.15
N SER A 119 -3.16 -13.48 9.87
CA SER A 119 -2.82 -14.56 10.84
C SER A 119 -1.32 -14.65 11.09
N VAL A 120 -0.50 -14.58 10.02
CA VAL A 120 0.96 -14.56 10.16
C VAL A 120 1.39 -13.36 11.00
N TYR A 121 0.88 -12.16 10.67
CA TYR A 121 1.15 -10.93 11.40
C TYR A 121 0.77 -11.04 12.89
N LEU A 122 -0.48 -11.42 13.18
CA LEU A 122 -1.01 -11.53 14.54
C LEU A 122 -0.21 -12.51 15.39
N LEU A 123 0.03 -13.73 14.87
CA LEU A 123 0.77 -14.75 15.59
C LEU A 123 2.23 -14.38 15.81
N ALA A 124 2.87 -13.78 14.80
CA ALA A 124 4.25 -13.35 14.90
C ALA A 124 4.41 -12.15 15.87
N THR A 125 3.50 -11.19 15.85
CA THR A 125 3.49 -10.04 16.79
C THR A 125 3.26 -10.52 18.22
N ALA A 126 2.30 -11.43 18.44
CA ALA A 126 2.10 -12.06 19.75
C ALA A 126 3.35 -12.85 20.19
N ALA A 127 3.95 -13.61 19.31
CA ALA A 127 5.18 -14.38 19.61
C ALA A 127 6.36 -13.46 19.94
N THR A 128 6.44 -12.26 19.31
CA THR A 128 7.48 -11.27 19.63
C THR A 128 7.44 -10.88 21.11
N SER A 129 6.26 -10.76 21.73
CA SER A 129 6.14 -10.46 23.15
C SER A 129 6.71 -11.56 24.05
N CYS A 130 6.85 -12.77 23.56
CA CYS A 130 7.38 -13.93 24.27
C CYS A 130 8.86 -14.21 23.95
N SER A 131 9.56 -13.30 23.26
CA SER A 131 10.96 -13.48 22.87
C SER A 131 11.87 -13.60 24.10
N TRP A 132 12.87 -14.48 23.98
CA TRP A 132 13.82 -14.81 25.06
C TRP A 132 15.28 -14.53 24.68
N ASP A 133 15.57 -14.28 23.40
CA ASP A 133 16.87 -13.92 22.88
C ASP A 133 16.76 -13.09 21.58
N PHE A 134 17.90 -12.66 21.04
CA PHE A 134 17.99 -11.91 19.80
C PHE A 134 17.40 -12.69 18.59
N TRP A 135 17.66 -13.99 18.52
CA TRP A 135 17.25 -14.79 17.36
C TRP A 135 15.76 -15.01 17.32
N SER A 136 15.13 -15.32 18.48
CA SER A 136 13.69 -15.46 18.59
C SER A 136 12.99 -14.14 18.26
N PHE A 137 13.47 -13.03 18.80
CA PHE A 137 12.94 -11.70 18.51
C PHE A 137 13.05 -11.37 17.02
N SER A 138 14.24 -11.53 16.43
CA SER A 138 14.47 -11.22 15.00
C SER A 138 13.66 -12.11 14.06
N LEU A 139 13.50 -13.41 14.38
CA LEU A 139 12.65 -14.32 13.61
C LEU A 139 11.18 -13.88 13.63
N PHE A 140 10.66 -13.55 14.82
CA PHE A 140 9.27 -13.11 14.92
C PHE A 140 9.06 -11.75 14.28
N ARG A 141 10.02 -10.83 14.34
CA ARG A 141 10.01 -9.56 13.60
C ARG A 141 10.03 -9.77 12.08
N PHE A 142 10.83 -10.70 11.59
CA PHE A 142 10.82 -11.09 10.17
C PHE A 142 9.44 -11.60 9.74
N LEU A 143 8.83 -12.48 10.51
CA LEU A 143 7.48 -13.01 10.21
C LEU A 143 6.40 -11.94 10.31
N THR A 144 6.48 -11.04 11.29
CA THR A 144 5.60 -9.87 11.39
C THR A 144 5.70 -9.01 10.13
N GLY A 145 6.93 -8.69 9.72
CA GLY A 145 7.17 -7.96 8.47
C GLY A 145 6.59 -8.68 7.25
N ALA A 146 6.78 -10.00 7.14
CA ALA A 146 6.23 -10.78 6.03
C ALA A 146 4.69 -10.72 5.97
N GLY A 147 4.02 -10.78 7.11
CA GLY A 147 2.56 -10.60 7.20
C GLY A 147 2.12 -9.23 6.69
N ILE A 148 2.72 -8.16 7.20
CA ILE A 148 2.40 -6.77 6.81
C ILE A 148 2.67 -6.52 5.33
N GLY A 149 3.85 -6.92 4.81
CA GLY A 149 4.19 -6.72 3.40
C GLY A 149 3.18 -7.40 2.46
N GLY A 150 2.73 -8.61 2.81
CA GLY A 150 1.66 -9.30 2.09
C GLY A 150 0.32 -8.58 2.18
N GLU A 151 0.00 -8.01 3.33
CA GLU A 151 -1.25 -7.30 3.55
C GLU A 151 -1.33 -6.03 2.70
N TYR A 152 -0.27 -5.26 2.55
CA TYR A 152 -0.21 -4.08 1.69
C TYR A 152 -0.65 -4.37 0.26
N THR A 153 -0.20 -5.48 -0.30
CA THR A 153 -0.56 -5.85 -1.67
C THR A 153 -2.03 -6.22 -1.81
N ALA A 154 -2.57 -6.95 -0.85
CA ALA A 154 -3.96 -7.36 -0.84
C ALA A 154 -4.92 -6.17 -0.62
N ILE A 155 -4.59 -5.25 0.31
CA ILE A 155 -5.37 -4.04 0.58
C ILE A 155 -5.45 -3.15 -0.65
N ASN A 156 -4.30 -2.77 -1.22
CA ASN A 156 -4.27 -1.86 -2.37
C ASN A 156 -4.98 -2.48 -3.58
N SER A 157 -4.86 -3.80 -3.79
CA SER A 157 -5.63 -4.49 -4.83
C SER A 157 -7.15 -4.45 -4.56
N ALA A 158 -7.58 -4.69 -3.32
CA ALA A 158 -9.00 -4.68 -2.95
C ALA A 158 -9.62 -3.28 -3.07
N ILE A 159 -8.90 -2.21 -2.72
CA ILE A 159 -9.38 -0.82 -2.91
C ILE A 159 -9.72 -0.60 -4.38
N GLN A 160 -8.81 -0.94 -5.28
CA GLN A 160 -9.00 -0.73 -6.71
C GLN A 160 -10.22 -1.51 -7.25
N GLU A 161 -10.44 -2.70 -6.76
CA GLU A 161 -11.43 -3.62 -7.29
C GLU A 161 -12.84 -3.44 -6.72
N LEU A 162 -12.97 -2.93 -5.49
CA LEU A 162 -14.26 -2.77 -4.79
C LEU A 162 -14.77 -1.31 -4.77
N ILE A 163 -13.89 -0.32 -4.95
CA ILE A 163 -14.26 1.09 -4.91
C ILE A 163 -14.55 1.61 -6.33
N PRO A 164 -15.70 2.31 -6.53
CA PRO A 164 -16.04 2.89 -7.83
C PRO A 164 -14.99 3.88 -8.34
N ALA A 165 -14.75 3.88 -9.65
CA ALA A 165 -13.71 4.66 -10.31
C ALA A 165 -13.66 6.14 -9.89
N ARG A 166 -14.84 6.78 -9.71
CA ARG A 166 -14.96 8.21 -9.33
C ARG A 166 -14.52 8.55 -7.91
N TYR A 167 -14.35 7.54 -7.02
CA TYR A 167 -13.99 7.74 -5.62
C TYR A 167 -12.64 7.12 -5.26
N ARG A 168 -12.02 6.41 -6.20
CA ARG A 168 -10.88 5.52 -5.97
C ARG A 168 -9.66 6.27 -5.46
N GLY A 169 -9.33 7.43 -6.07
CA GLY A 169 -8.19 8.23 -5.66
C GLY A 169 -8.30 8.75 -4.23
N ARG A 170 -9.40 9.44 -3.91
CA ARG A 170 -9.59 9.96 -2.55
C ARG A 170 -9.61 8.87 -1.49
N THR A 171 -10.15 7.70 -1.84
CA THR A 171 -10.26 6.57 -0.92
C THR A 171 -8.90 5.94 -0.67
N ASP A 172 -8.13 5.72 -1.73
CA ASP A 172 -6.79 5.16 -1.65
C ASP A 172 -5.86 6.06 -0.82
N LEU A 173 -5.86 7.37 -1.11
CA LEU A 173 -5.06 8.33 -0.36
C LEU A 173 -5.46 8.41 1.11
N LEU A 174 -6.77 8.40 1.42
CA LEU A 174 -7.27 8.44 2.79
C LEU A 174 -6.86 7.19 3.58
N ILE A 175 -7.00 6.00 2.98
CA ILE A 175 -6.60 4.74 3.61
C ILE A 175 -5.08 4.75 3.86
N ASN A 176 -4.26 5.06 2.87
CA ASN A 176 -2.81 5.13 3.04
C ASN A 176 -2.41 6.20 4.08
N GLY A 177 -3.04 7.36 4.06
CA GLY A 177 -2.81 8.44 5.04
C GLY A 177 -3.22 8.09 6.46
N SER A 178 -4.14 7.15 6.67
CA SER A 178 -4.59 6.73 8.01
C SER A 178 -3.49 6.06 8.84
N PHE A 179 -2.42 5.57 8.21
CA PHE A 179 -1.19 5.13 8.89
C PHE A 179 -0.71 6.15 9.94
N TRP A 180 -0.78 7.44 9.63
CA TRP A 180 -0.28 8.49 10.51
C TRP A 180 -1.16 8.75 11.74
N ILE A 181 -2.43 8.37 11.70
CA ILE A 181 -3.27 8.31 12.91
C ILE A 181 -2.70 7.24 13.86
N GLY A 182 -2.40 6.07 13.31
CA GLY A 182 -1.76 4.99 14.06
C GLY A 182 -0.41 5.38 14.63
N ALA A 183 0.43 6.03 13.82
CA ALA A 183 1.72 6.54 14.25
C ALA A 183 1.61 7.53 15.44
N ALA A 184 0.63 8.44 15.40
CA ALA A 184 0.38 9.36 16.50
C ALA A 184 -0.09 8.63 17.78
N ILE A 185 -0.98 7.64 17.63
CA ILE A 185 -1.44 6.81 18.77
C ILE A 185 -0.27 5.98 19.33
N GLY A 186 0.57 5.41 18.47
CA GLY A 186 1.76 4.65 18.88
C GLY A 186 2.77 5.50 19.63
N ALA A 187 3.03 6.72 19.14
CA ALA A 187 3.89 7.69 19.82
C ALA A 187 3.35 8.09 21.19
N ALA A 188 2.04 8.36 21.30
CA ALA A 188 1.41 8.65 22.59
C ALA A 188 1.42 7.43 23.53
N GLY A 189 1.15 6.23 22.99
CA GLY A 189 1.17 4.98 23.75
C GLY A 189 2.56 4.65 24.29
N SER A 190 3.62 4.94 23.56
CA SER A 190 4.99 4.70 24.01
C SER A 190 5.35 5.53 25.25
N LEU A 191 4.83 6.74 25.39
CA LEU A 191 5.05 7.59 26.56
C LEU A 191 4.53 6.96 27.86
N VAL A 192 3.52 6.10 27.79
CA VAL A 192 2.94 5.41 28.95
C VAL A 192 3.53 4.01 29.12
N LEU A 193 3.61 3.24 28.02
CA LEU A 193 4.05 1.84 28.08
C LEU A 193 5.54 1.68 28.39
N LEU A 194 6.35 2.69 28.04
CA LEU A 194 7.80 2.65 28.24
C LEU A 194 8.26 3.53 29.40
N ASP A 195 7.34 4.11 30.16
CA ASP A 195 7.66 4.86 31.36
C ASP A 195 7.97 3.89 32.53
N PRO A 196 9.21 3.86 33.04
CA PRO A 196 9.58 2.96 34.15
C PRO A 196 8.81 3.24 35.44
N SER A 197 8.17 4.41 35.56
CA SER A 197 7.33 4.73 36.75
C SER A 197 5.94 4.09 36.65
N VAL A 198 5.51 3.66 35.45
CA VAL A 198 4.19 3.05 35.17
C VAL A 198 4.30 1.54 35.00
N PHE A 199 5.27 1.10 34.23
CA PHE A 199 5.50 -0.32 33.93
C PHE A 199 6.97 -0.70 34.14
N ASP A 200 7.19 -1.90 34.66
CA ASP A 200 8.52 -2.50 34.64
C ASP A 200 9.04 -2.53 33.19
N PRO A 201 10.31 -2.15 32.93
CA PRO A 201 10.87 -2.11 31.59
C PRO A 201 10.70 -3.43 30.80
N GLU A 202 10.74 -4.58 31.48
CA GLU A 202 10.54 -5.89 30.83
C GLU A 202 9.07 -6.13 30.45
N ILE A 203 8.13 -5.61 31.22
CA ILE A 203 6.69 -5.75 30.95
C ILE A 203 6.24 -4.76 29.87
N GLY A 204 6.72 -3.53 29.91
CA GLY A 204 6.25 -2.45 29.04
C GLY A 204 6.38 -2.76 27.56
N TRP A 205 7.54 -3.22 27.10
CA TRP A 205 7.74 -3.55 25.69
C TRP A 205 6.96 -4.80 25.26
N ARG A 206 6.81 -5.81 26.14
CA ARG A 206 6.01 -7.01 25.85
C ARG A 206 4.52 -6.66 25.74
N ALA A 207 4.02 -5.80 26.64
CA ALA A 207 2.66 -5.30 26.61
C ALA A 207 2.35 -4.54 25.31
N ALA A 208 3.31 -3.77 24.80
CA ALA A 208 3.16 -3.07 23.50
C ALA A 208 2.86 -4.05 22.35
N PHE A 209 3.60 -5.15 22.25
CA PHE A 209 3.34 -6.18 21.23
C PHE A 209 2.03 -6.96 21.46
N LEU A 210 1.67 -7.27 22.72
CA LEU A 210 0.40 -7.92 23.03
C LEU A 210 -0.80 -7.04 22.69
N ILE A 211 -0.73 -5.74 22.95
CA ILE A 211 -1.75 -4.78 22.55
C ILE A 211 -1.87 -4.75 21.02
N GLY A 212 -0.74 -4.68 20.29
CA GLY A 212 -0.72 -4.78 18.84
C GLY A 212 -1.40 -6.05 18.32
N ALA A 213 -1.09 -7.21 18.91
CA ALA A 213 -1.72 -8.47 18.55
C ALA A 213 -3.24 -8.49 18.86
N ALA A 214 -3.66 -7.96 20.02
CA ALA A 214 -5.07 -7.85 20.38
C ALA A 214 -5.86 -6.97 19.41
N LEU A 215 -5.27 -5.85 18.96
CA LEU A 215 -5.86 -4.97 17.98
C LEU A 215 -5.93 -5.66 16.60
N ALA A 216 -4.90 -6.40 16.20
CA ALA A 216 -4.92 -7.19 14.96
C ALA A 216 -6.04 -8.26 14.97
N LEU A 217 -6.37 -8.82 16.13
CA LEU A 217 -7.49 -9.74 16.28
C LEU A 217 -8.84 -9.05 15.97
N VAL A 218 -9.01 -7.80 16.36
CA VAL A 218 -10.20 -6.99 16.02
C VAL A 218 -10.30 -6.83 14.49
N VAL A 219 -9.18 -6.51 13.82
CA VAL A 219 -9.14 -6.43 12.35
C VAL A 219 -9.51 -7.76 11.72
N PHE A 220 -9.01 -8.86 12.26
CA PHE A 220 -9.31 -10.21 11.76
C PHE A 220 -10.83 -10.45 11.67
N PHE A 221 -11.58 -10.09 12.70
CA PHE A 221 -13.03 -10.20 12.67
C PHE A 221 -13.70 -9.21 11.70
N MET A 222 -13.19 -7.97 11.59
CA MET A 222 -13.71 -6.99 10.63
C MET A 222 -13.57 -7.44 9.17
N ARG A 223 -12.53 -8.23 8.85
CA ARG A 223 -12.29 -8.77 7.51
C ARG A 223 -13.31 -9.80 7.06
N LEU A 224 -14.06 -10.41 7.98
CA LEU A 224 -15.15 -11.35 7.64
C LEU A 224 -16.21 -10.70 6.72
N TRP A 225 -16.43 -9.40 6.86
CA TRP A 225 -17.45 -8.66 6.10
C TRP A 225 -16.99 -8.22 4.72
N ILE A 226 -15.69 -8.25 4.42
CA ILE A 226 -15.19 -7.91 3.09
C ILE A 226 -15.44 -9.11 2.17
N PRO A 227 -16.18 -8.95 1.07
CA PRO A 227 -16.36 -10.02 0.09
C PRO A 227 -15.09 -10.24 -0.72
N GLU A 228 -15.03 -11.38 -1.42
CA GLU A 228 -14.01 -11.58 -2.47
C GLU A 228 -14.28 -10.61 -3.63
N SER A 229 -13.23 -10.28 -4.39
CA SER A 229 -13.34 -9.41 -5.54
C SER A 229 -14.15 -10.06 -6.67
N PRO A 230 -15.30 -9.48 -7.07
CA PRO A 230 -16.04 -10.00 -8.23
C PRO A 230 -15.22 -9.94 -9.53
N ARG A 231 -14.33 -8.94 -9.65
CA ARG A 231 -13.44 -8.81 -10.82
C ARG A 231 -12.44 -9.96 -10.90
N TRP A 232 -11.87 -10.37 -9.76
CA TRP A 232 -10.97 -11.51 -9.68
C TRP A 232 -11.70 -12.83 -9.94
N LEU A 233 -12.89 -13.02 -9.38
CA LEU A 233 -13.70 -14.22 -9.57
C LEU A 233 -14.04 -14.49 -11.04
N MET A 234 -14.33 -13.44 -11.82
CA MET A 234 -14.60 -13.57 -13.26
C MET A 234 -13.43 -14.16 -14.04
N THR A 235 -12.20 -13.76 -13.69
CA THR A 235 -11.00 -14.26 -14.37
C THR A 235 -10.60 -15.67 -13.91
N HIS A 236 -11.21 -16.21 -12.84
CA HIS A 236 -10.85 -17.49 -12.20
C HIS A 236 -11.94 -18.58 -12.27
N HIS A 237 -12.73 -18.62 -13.31
CA HIS A 237 -13.82 -19.62 -13.52
C HIS A 237 -14.91 -19.62 -12.44
N ARG A 238 -15.12 -18.50 -11.72
CA ARG A 238 -16.12 -18.36 -10.64
C ARG A 238 -17.14 -17.24 -10.95
N ALA A 239 -17.61 -17.20 -12.20
CA ALA A 239 -18.48 -16.13 -12.69
C ALA A 239 -19.84 -16.08 -11.96
N GLU A 240 -20.42 -17.22 -11.58
CA GLU A 240 -21.69 -17.27 -10.83
C GLU A 240 -21.55 -16.66 -9.43
N GLU A 241 -20.44 -16.92 -8.77
CA GLU A 241 -20.15 -16.32 -7.46
C GLU A 241 -19.88 -14.81 -7.59
N ALA A 242 -19.16 -14.39 -8.65
CA ALA A 242 -18.98 -12.98 -8.96
C ALA A 242 -20.30 -12.26 -9.12
N GLU A 243 -21.24 -12.85 -9.87
CA GLU A 243 -22.58 -12.30 -10.06
C GLU A 243 -23.38 -12.24 -8.75
N THR A 244 -23.29 -13.28 -7.92
CA THR A 244 -23.96 -13.32 -6.61
C THR A 244 -23.46 -12.21 -5.69
N ILE A 245 -22.16 -12.01 -5.62
CA ILE A 245 -21.55 -10.94 -4.80
C ILE A 245 -21.94 -9.57 -5.38
N ALA A 246 -21.83 -9.37 -6.70
CA ALA A 246 -22.23 -8.12 -7.33
C ALA A 246 -23.70 -7.76 -7.02
N ARG A 247 -24.61 -8.71 -7.13
CA ARG A 247 -26.03 -8.52 -6.77
C ARG A 247 -26.22 -8.19 -5.29
N SER A 248 -25.46 -8.84 -4.39
CA SER A 248 -25.54 -8.56 -2.95
C SER A 248 -25.07 -7.13 -2.62
N ILE A 249 -24.01 -6.67 -3.28
CA ILE A 249 -23.53 -5.30 -3.18
C ILE A 249 -24.61 -4.34 -3.68
N GLU A 250 -25.14 -4.54 -4.88
CA GLU A 250 -26.19 -3.71 -5.47
C GLU A 250 -27.47 -3.66 -4.59
N ALA A 251 -27.84 -4.79 -4.00
CA ALA A 251 -29.02 -4.87 -3.10
C ALA A 251 -28.89 -3.93 -1.89
N SER A 252 -27.65 -3.66 -1.44
CA SER A 252 -27.40 -2.72 -0.34
C SER A 252 -27.73 -1.26 -0.70
N PHE A 253 -27.88 -0.96 -2.00
CA PHE A 253 -28.19 0.39 -2.53
C PHE A 253 -29.66 0.57 -2.94
N ARG A 254 -30.46 -0.49 -3.02
CA ARG A 254 -31.85 -0.44 -3.51
C ARG A 254 -32.82 0.42 -2.69
N ARG A 255 -32.41 0.95 -1.54
CA ARG A 255 -33.24 1.84 -0.70
C ARG A 255 -33.24 3.30 -1.15
N GLY A 256 -32.56 3.68 -2.23
CA GLY A 256 -32.36 5.09 -2.61
C GLY A 256 -32.59 5.48 -4.08
N GLY A 257 -33.41 4.80 -4.87
CA GLY A 257 -33.82 5.30 -6.21
C GLY A 257 -33.14 4.62 -7.40
N GLU A 258 -33.55 4.96 -8.58
CA GLU A 258 -33.20 4.46 -9.93
C GLU A 258 -32.27 3.27 -10.08
N VAL A 259 -32.85 2.13 -10.34
CA VAL A 259 -32.11 0.94 -10.83
C VAL A 259 -31.77 1.17 -12.31
N ILE A 260 -30.54 1.52 -12.62
CA ILE A 260 -30.06 1.54 -14.00
C ILE A 260 -30.19 0.11 -14.54
N SER A 261 -30.90 -0.03 -15.66
CA SER A 261 -31.07 -1.34 -16.30
C SER A 261 -29.72 -1.96 -16.60
N PRO A 262 -29.43 -3.20 -16.16
CA PRO A 262 -28.16 -3.87 -16.46
C PRO A 262 -27.89 -4.08 -17.94
N ALA A 263 -28.94 -3.99 -18.78
CA ALA A 263 -28.86 -4.27 -20.23
C ALA A 263 -28.04 -3.23 -21.01
N ASP A 264 -27.98 -1.97 -20.54
CA ASP A 264 -27.36 -0.85 -21.27
C ASP A 264 -25.89 -0.62 -20.89
N LEU A 265 -25.30 -1.52 -20.08
CA LEU A 265 -23.92 -1.37 -19.61
C LEU A 265 -22.91 -2.06 -20.52
N PRO A 266 -21.72 -1.44 -20.74
CA PRO A 266 -20.68 -2.07 -21.52
C PRO A 266 -20.28 -3.42 -20.92
N ARG A 267 -20.10 -4.41 -21.79
CA ARG A 267 -19.70 -5.75 -21.43
C ARG A 267 -18.23 -5.96 -21.80
N VAL A 268 -17.55 -6.73 -20.99
CA VAL A 268 -16.19 -7.20 -21.25
C VAL A 268 -16.20 -8.70 -21.47
N ARG A 269 -15.41 -9.17 -22.44
CA ARG A 269 -15.22 -10.59 -22.74
C ARG A 269 -13.86 -11.01 -22.22
N LEU A 270 -13.83 -11.97 -21.29
CA LEU A 270 -12.64 -12.42 -20.60
C LEU A 270 -12.48 -13.92 -20.75
N ARG A 271 -11.27 -14.37 -21.05
CA ARG A 271 -10.94 -15.79 -21.01
C ARG A 271 -10.49 -16.15 -19.62
N ALA A 272 -11.31 -16.88 -18.87
CA ALA A 272 -10.96 -17.30 -17.53
C ALA A 272 -9.71 -18.21 -17.52
N ARG A 273 -8.81 -17.96 -16.56
CA ARG A 273 -7.54 -18.68 -16.38
C ARG A 273 -7.39 -19.08 -14.91
N ARG A 274 -6.70 -20.19 -14.64
CA ARG A 274 -6.43 -20.60 -13.24
C ARG A 274 -5.36 -19.69 -12.58
N PHE A 275 -4.38 -19.24 -13.34
CA PHE A 275 -3.30 -18.35 -12.88
C PHE A 275 -2.54 -17.77 -14.07
N THR A 276 -1.81 -16.69 -13.81
CA THR A 276 -0.87 -16.10 -14.76
C THR A 276 0.55 -16.59 -14.42
N PRO A 277 1.29 -17.19 -15.39
CA PRO A 277 2.68 -17.60 -15.18
C PRO A 277 3.58 -16.40 -14.82
N LEU A 278 4.55 -16.60 -13.93
CA LEU A 278 5.48 -15.54 -13.52
C LEU A 278 6.25 -14.95 -14.72
N ALA A 279 6.64 -15.78 -15.68
CA ALA A 279 7.31 -15.33 -16.90
C ALA A 279 6.43 -14.39 -17.74
N GLU A 280 5.11 -14.63 -17.80
CA GLU A 280 4.15 -13.75 -18.48
C GLU A 280 4.03 -12.42 -17.72
N ALA A 281 3.98 -12.45 -16.38
CA ALA A 281 3.95 -11.25 -15.55
C ALA A 281 5.21 -10.39 -15.76
N ILE A 282 6.40 -10.98 -15.73
CA ILE A 282 7.68 -10.29 -15.98
C ILE A 282 7.70 -9.70 -17.39
N ARG A 283 7.30 -10.47 -18.40
CA ARG A 283 7.24 -9.97 -19.79
C ARG A 283 6.24 -8.82 -19.94
N THR A 284 5.13 -8.87 -19.22
CA THR A 284 4.14 -7.78 -19.20
C THR A 284 4.71 -6.53 -18.60
N LEU A 285 5.32 -6.61 -17.40
CA LEU A 285 5.91 -5.48 -16.71
C LEU A 285 7.01 -4.80 -17.54
N PHE A 286 7.98 -5.56 -18.00
CA PHE A 286 9.18 -5.01 -18.65
C PHE A 286 9.09 -4.92 -20.18
N GLY A 287 8.07 -5.52 -20.78
CA GLY A 287 7.79 -5.46 -22.21
C GLY A 287 6.62 -4.52 -22.53
N ALA A 288 5.39 -5.05 -22.51
CA ALA A 288 4.19 -4.32 -22.92
C ALA A 288 3.92 -3.06 -22.08
N TYR A 289 4.21 -3.09 -20.77
CA TYR A 289 3.96 -1.99 -19.83
C TYR A 289 5.24 -1.27 -19.36
N ARG A 290 6.34 -1.34 -20.13
CA ARG A 290 7.66 -0.79 -19.73
C ARG A 290 7.63 0.67 -19.29
N GLN A 291 6.83 1.53 -19.95
CA GLN A 291 6.71 2.93 -19.57
C GLN A 291 6.01 3.10 -18.22
N ARG A 292 4.96 2.32 -17.97
CA ARG A 292 4.25 2.34 -16.68
C ARG A 292 5.14 1.76 -15.57
N THR A 293 5.96 0.76 -15.89
CA THR A 293 6.96 0.21 -14.97
C THR A 293 8.00 1.26 -14.60
N LEU A 294 8.51 2.03 -15.57
CA LEU A 294 9.42 3.15 -15.29
C LEU A 294 8.77 4.19 -14.36
N VAL A 295 7.52 4.58 -14.66
CA VAL A 295 6.76 5.51 -13.81
C VAL A 295 6.60 4.96 -12.40
N GLY A 296 6.16 3.70 -12.25
CA GLY A 296 6.00 3.07 -10.95
C GLY A 296 7.31 3.01 -10.15
N LEU A 297 8.41 2.60 -10.79
CA LEU A 297 9.73 2.53 -10.16
C LEU A 297 10.21 3.90 -9.67
N THR A 298 10.12 4.93 -10.51
CA THR A 298 10.58 6.28 -10.16
C THR A 298 9.74 6.89 -9.03
N LEU A 299 8.41 6.75 -9.07
CA LEU A 299 7.54 7.23 -8.01
C LEU A 299 7.82 6.51 -6.69
N MET A 300 7.85 5.17 -6.71
CA MET A 300 8.03 4.37 -5.49
C MET A 300 9.42 4.54 -4.88
N ALA A 301 10.48 4.59 -5.69
CA ALA A 301 11.84 4.79 -5.19
C ALA A 301 12.04 6.21 -4.64
N ALA A 302 11.56 7.24 -5.35
CA ALA A 302 11.72 8.63 -4.91
C ALA A 302 10.97 8.91 -3.60
N GLN A 303 9.70 8.48 -3.48
CA GLN A 303 8.94 8.67 -2.26
C GLN A 303 9.54 7.87 -1.08
N ALA A 304 9.96 6.61 -1.32
CA ALA A 304 10.53 5.80 -0.26
C ALA A 304 11.86 6.37 0.25
N PHE A 305 12.74 6.82 -0.64
CA PHE A 305 13.96 7.52 -0.25
C PHE A 305 13.65 8.79 0.56
N PHE A 306 12.78 9.64 0.04
CA PHE A 306 12.41 10.91 0.67
C PHE A 306 11.82 10.71 2.07
N TYR A 307 10.88 9.76 2.20
CA TYR A 307 10.24 9.45 3.47
C TYR A 307 11.21 8.88 4.48
N ASN A 308 11.90 7.81 4.11
CA ASN A 308 12.74 7.09 5.06
C ASN A 308 13.98 7.90 5.46
N ALA A 309 14.56 8.66 4.51
CA ALA A 309 15.67 9.55 4.79
C ALA A 309 15.35 10.58 5.87
N ILE A 310 14.17 11.18 5.83
CA ILE A 310 13.80 12.23 6.78
C ILE A 310 13.20 11.63 8.05
N PHE A 311 12.25 10.70 7.92
CA PHE A 311 11.53 10.15 9.07
C PHE A 311 12.45 9.43 10.07
N PHE A 312 13.35 8.56 9.59
CA PHE A 312 14.25 7.83 10.47
C PHE A 312 15.41 8.68 11.01
N THR A 313 15.73 9.79 10.38
CA THR A 313 16.80 10.69 10.86
C THR A 313 16.28 11.96 11.55
N TYR A 314 14.97 12.10 11.64
CA TYR A 314 14.29 13.25 12.25
C TYR A 314 14.80 13.54 13.68
N ALA A 315 14.85 12.49 14.51
CA ALA A 315 15.34 12.60 15.88
C ALA A 315 16.80 13.06 15.94
N LEU A 316 17.67 12.49 15.08
CA LEU A 316 19.08 12.86 15.01
C LEU A 316 19.27 14.33 14.63
N ILE A 317 18.51 14.83 13.66
CA ILE A 317 18.57 16.26 13.31
C ILE A 317 18.18 17.15 14.50
N LEU A 318 17.14 16.78 15.24
CA LEU A 318 16.69 17.55 16.40
C LEU A 318 17.71 17.50 17.55
N THR A 319 18.31 16.34 17.82
CA THR A 319 19.29 16.17 18.91
C THR A 319 20.63 16.81 18.57
N ASP A 320 21.20 16.51 17.39
CA ASP A 320 22.58 16.84 17.08
C ASP A 320 22.75 18.28 16.59
N PHE A 321 21.74 18.83 15.87
CA PHE A 321 21.85 20.19 15.34
C PHE A 321 21.08 21.25 16.10
N PHE A 322 20.06 20.84 16.87
CA PHE A 322 19.23 21.76 17.66
C PHE A 322 19.31 21.55 19.16
N GLY A 323 20.02 20.49 19.64
CA GLY A 323 20.23 20.22 21.06
C GLY A 323 18.94 19.82 21.81
N ILE A 324 17.94 19.28 21.12
CA ILE A 324 16.69 18.85 21.74
C ILE A 324 16.95 17.54 22.50
N PRO A 325 16.63 17.45 23.81
CA PRO A 325 16.73 16.20 24.56
C PRO A 325 15.88 15.09 23.96
N GLY A 326 16.38 13.85 23.95
CA GLY A 326 15.73 12.70 23.31
C GLY A 326 14.32 12.42 23.85
N ASP A 327 14.07 12.65 25.15
CA ASP A 327 12.77 12.54 25.80
C ASP A 327 11.72 13.55 25.28
N ARG A 328 12.15 14.64 24.65
CA ARG A 328 11.27 15.68 24.09
C ARG A 328 11.02 15.54 22.60
N VAL A 329 11.77 14.71 21.89
CA VAL A 329 11.62 14.50 20.42
C VAL A 329 10.20 14.07 20.04
N GLY A 330 9.55 13.26 20.87
CA GLY A 330 8.17 12.80 20.62
C GLY A 330 7.16 13.93 20.41
N TRP A 331 7.32 15.06 21.11
CA TRP A 331 6.44 16.23 20.96
C TRP A 331 6.55 16.88 19.57
N TYR A 332 7.72 16.83 18.96
CA TYR A 332 7.94 17.34 17.60
C TYR A 332 7.39 16.39 16.52
N LEU A 333 7.20 15.10 16.84
CA LEU A 333 6.61 14.14 15.91
C LEU A 333 5.08 14.31 15.76
N LEU A 334 4.39 14.85 16.74
CA LEU A 334 2.92 15.00 16.67
C LEU A 334 2.46 15.94 15.54
N PRO A 335 2.99 17.19 15.39
CA PRO A 335 2.64 18.05 14.26
C PRO A 335 2.97 17.40 12.91
N PHE A 336 4.08 16.69 12.84
CA PHE A 336 4.51 15.95 11.65
C PHE A 336 3.49 14.87 11.26
N ALA A 337 2.99 14.08 12.21
CA ALA A 337 1.95 13.08 11.95
C ALA A 337 0.63 13.73 11.48
N VAL A 338 0.25 14.87 12.08
CA VAL A 338 -0.94 15.63 11.65
C VAL A 338 -0.81 16.10 10.21
N GLY A 339 0.33 16.68 9.82
CA GLY A 339 0.58 17.09 8.42
C GLY A 339 0.45 15.92 7.44
N ASN A 340 1.06 14.80 7.80
CA ASN A 340 1.03 13.57 7.00
C ASN A 340 -0.38 12.98 6.81
N PHE A 341 -1.24 13.08 7.81
CA PHE A 341 -2.64 12.65 7.69
C PHE A 341 -3.49 13.63 6.87
N LEU A 342 -3.36 14.92 7.17
CA LEU A 342 -4.18 15.95 6.53
C LEU A 342 -3.92 16.08 5.03
N GLY A 343 -2.69 15.86 4.58
CA GLY A 343 -2.34 15.92 3.15
C GLY A 343 -3.21 14.99 2.29
N PRO A 344 -3.15 13.66 2.47
CA PRO A 344 -4.00 12.72 1.77
C PRO A 344 -5.50 12.96 1.98
N ALA A 345 -5.91 13.30 3.19
CA ALA A 345 -7.32 13.53 3.54
C ALA A 345 -7.93 14.71 2.77
N LEU A 346 -7.21 15.84 2.68
CA LEU A 346 -7.70 17.05 2.04
C LEU A 346 -7.42 17.08 0.53
N LEU A 347 -6.23 16.65 0.10
CA LEU A 347 -5.85 16.66 -1.30
C LEU A 347 -6.42 15.48 -2.10
N GLY A 348 -6.79 14.38 -1.45
CA GLY A 348 -7.23 13.15 -2.13
C GLY A 348 -8.34 13.35 -3.15
N ARG A 349 -9.32 14.23 -2.84
CA ARG A 349 -10.41 14.57 -3.78
C ARG A 349 -9.88 15.22 -5.07
N LEU A 350 -8.81 15.98 -4.99
CA LEU A 350 -8.27 16.69 -6.15
C LEU A 350 -7.64 15.72 -7.17
N PHE A 351 -7.14 14.57 -6.72
CA PHE A 351 -6.68 13.52 -7.61
C PHE A 351 -7.80 12.90 -8.45
N ASP A 352 -9.06 12.92 -7.97
CA ASP A 352 -10.22 12.46 -8.72
C ASP A 352 -10.88 13.57 -9.58
N THR A 353 -10.63 14.85 -9.29
CA THR A 353 -11.31 15.99 -9.94
C THR A 353 -10.41 16.78 -10.90
N ILE A 354 -9.20 17.08 -10.49
CA ILE A 354 -8.18 17.74 -11.33
C ILE A 354 -7.49 16.71 -12.22
N GLY A 355 -7.25 15.50 -11.67
CA GLY A 355 -6.68 14.37 -12.38
C GLY A 355 -5.38 13.86 -11.75
N ARG A 356 -5.03 12.60 -12.09
CA ARG A 356 -3.82 11.91 -11.57
C ARG A 356 -2.54 12.62 -11.97
N ARG A 357 -2.39 12.90 -13.27
CA ARG A 357 -1.13 13.45 -13.81
C ARG A 357 -0.75 14.81 -13.19
N PRO A 358 -1.63 15.83 -13.18
CA PRO A 358 -1.26 17.13 -12.62
C PRO A 358 -1.07 17.08 -11.10
N MET A 359 -1.90 16.34 -10.37
CA MET A 359 -1.82 16.28 -8.91
C MET A 359 -0.59 15.54 -8.41
N ILE A 360 -0.22 14.42 -9.04
CA ILE A 360 1.00 13.67 -8.71
C ILE A 360 2.23 14.55 -9.00
N ALA A 361 2.28 15.15 -10.19
CA ALA A 361 3.39 16.04 -10.54
C ALA A 361 3.49 17.22 -9.57
N PHE A 362 2.37 17.85 -9.22
CA PHE A 362 2.32 18.95 -8.27
C PHE A 362 2.84 18.53 -6.88
N THR A 363 2.30 17.46 -6.31
CA THR A 363 2.65 17.04 -4.94
C THR A 363 4.11 16.59 -4.83
N TYR A 364 4.64 15.87 -5.82
CA TYR A 364 6.05 15.51 -5.88
C TYR A 364 6.96 16.72 -6.04
N THR A 365 6.65 17.63 -6.98
CA THR A 365 7.46 18.81 -7.24
C THR A 365 7.48 19.75 -6.05
N ILE A 366 6.32 20.09 -5.47
CA ILE A 366 6.24 21.00 -4.34
C ILE A 366 6.95 20.45 -3.10
N SER A 367 6.84 19.13 -2.84
CA SER A 367 7.58 18.49 -1.75
C SER A 367 9.10 18.61 -1.93
N GLY A 368 9.60 18.38 -3.14
CA GLY A 368 11.02 18.54 -3.46
C GLY A 368 11.49 19.99 -3.31
N LEU A 369 10.75 20.95 -3.86
CA LEU A 369 11.11 22.39 -3.78
C LEU A 369 11.10 22.88 -2.32
N LEU A 370 10.09 22.53 -1.55
CA LEU A 370 10.00 22.91 -0.14
C LEU A 370 11.13 22.26 0.68
N LEU A 371 11.50 21.00 0.38
CA LEU A 371 12.64 20.37 1.03
C LEU A 371 13.96 21.06 0.71
N ALA A 372 14.21 21.38 -0.54
CA ALA A 372 15.41 22.12 -0.94
C ALA A 372 15.47 23.51 -0.29
N GLY A 373 14.35 24.24 -0.27
CA GLY A 373 14.26 25.56 0.35
C GLY A 373 14.47 25.53 1.86
N SER A 374 13.78 24.62 2.58
CA SER A 374 13.96 24.45 4.03
C SER A 374 15.37 23.95 4.35
N GLY A 375 15.92 23.06 3.53
CA GLY A 375 17.29 22.56 3.67
C GLY A 375 18.33 23.68 3.50
N TYR A 376 18.13 24.60 2.59
CA TYR A 376 18.98 25.79 2.47
C TYR A 376 18.93 26.67 3.73
N LEU A 377 17.71 26.94 4.24
CA LEU A 377 17.55 27.69 5.49
C LEU A 377 18.19 26.98 6.69
N PHE A 378 18.10 25.64 6.74
CA PHE A 378 18.79 24.82 7.73
C PHE A 378 20.31 24.96 7.58
N MET A 379 20.85 24.89 6.36
CA MET A 379 22.28 24.99 6.08
C MET A 379 22.87 26.33 6.59
N ILE A 380 22.21 27.44 6.34
CA ILE A 380 22.67 28.77 6.78
C ILE A 380 22.38 29.07 8.25
N GLY A 381 21.81 28.11 9.02
CA GLY A 381 21.49 28.26 10.43
C GLY A 381 20.31 29.20 10.75
N ALA A 382 19.47 29.52 9.75
CA ALA A 382 18.32 30.41 9.93
C ALA A 382 17.11 29.75 10.60
N MET A 383 17.17 28.45 10.91
CA MET A 383 16.05 27.69 11.47
C MET A 383 16.30 27.32 12.95
N SER A 384 15.22 27.34 13.74
CA SER A 384 15.13 26.72 15.05
C SER A 384 14.51 25.31 14.95
N ALA A 385 14.55 24.51 16.01
CA ALA A 385 13.86 23.21 16.08
C ALA A 385 12.36 23.34 15.74
N THR A 386 11.70 24.37 16.26
CA THR A 386 10.27 24.63 16.00
C THR A 386 10.01 24.98 14.53
N THR A 387 10.77 25.90 13.95
CA THR A 387 10.59 26.28 12.53
C THR A 387 10.93 25.14 11.59
N GLN A 388 11.93 24.31 11.92
CA GLN A 388 12.26 23.10 11.17
C GLN A 388 11.09 22.09 11.22
N THR A 389 10.47 21.90 12.37
CA THR A 389 9.31 21.02 12.54
C THR A 389 8.10 21.52 11.73
N ILE A 390 7.83 22.83 11.78
CA ILE A 390 6.75 23.43 10.98
C ILE A 390 7.03 23.22 9.48
N ALA A 391 8.25 23.48 9.03
CA ALA A 391 8.63 23.24 7.64
C ALA A 391 8.42 21.79 7.22
N TRP A 392 8.87 20.84 8.02
CA TRP A 392 8.64 19.42 7.75
C TRP A 392 7.16 19.04 7.80
N THR A 393 6.36 19.59 8.70
CA THR A 393 4.91 19.38 8.73
C THR A 393 4.25 19.80 7.41
N VAL A 394 4.63 20.96 6.88
CA VAL A 394 4.13 21.46 5.59
C VAL A 394 4.64 20.61 4.43
N ILE A 395 5.92 20.26 4.42
CA ILE A 395 6.51 19.38 3.38
C ILE A 395 5.78 18.04 3.34
N PHE A 396 5.60 17.41 4.49
CA PHE A 396 4.99 16.09 4.58
C PHE A 396 3.47 16.09 4.39
N PHE A 397 2.82 17.24 4.53
CA PHE A 397 1.44 17.41 4.05
C PHE A 397 1.34 17.11 2.54
N PHE A 398 2.25 17.62 1.72
CA PHE A 398 2.29 17.31 0.28
C PHE A 398 2.93 15.96 -0.01
N ALA A 399 4.01 15.62 0.66
CA ALA A 399 4.75 14.39 0.44
C ALA A 399 3.95 13.14 0.80
N SER A 400 3.06 13.21 1.80
CA SER A 400 2.17 12.09 2.14
C SER A 400 1.14 11.83 1.06
N ALA A 401 0.56 12.87 0.46
CA ALA A 401 -0.30 12.73 -0.70
C ALA A 401 0.47 12.20 -1.92
N ALA A 402 1.72 12.64 -2.12
CA ALA A 402 2.61 12.13 -3.16
C ALA A 402 2.89 10.63 -2.96
N ALA A 403 3.30 10.21 -1.77
CA ALA A 403 3.60 8.82 -1.45
C ALA A 403 2.37 7.92 -1.64
N SER A 404 1.21 8.32 -1.11
CA SER A 404 -0.05 7.58 -1.31
C SER A 404 -0.39 7.45 -2.79
N SER A 405 -0.15 8.51 -3.60
CA SER A 405 -0.42 8.48 -5.03
C SER A 405 0.51 7.58 -5.84
N ALA A 406 1.69 7.23 -5.32
CA ALA A 406 2.55 6.23 -5.93
C ALA A 406 1.88 4.83 -5.85
N TYR A 407 1.35 4.46 -4.68
CA TYR A 407 0.57 3.22 -4.52
C TYR A 407 -0.67 3.22 -5.40
N LEU A 408 -1.42 4.32 -5.43
CA LEU A 408 -2.56 4.50 -6.32
C LEU A 408 -2.17 4.25 -7.79
N THR A 409 -1.07 4.85 -8.25
CA THR A 409 -0.60 4.69 -9.63
C THR A 409 -0.27 3.24 -9.98
N VAL A 410 0.51 2.55 -9.14
CA VAL A 410 0.90 1.16 -9.44
C VAL A 410 -0.27 0.19 -9.31
N SER A 411 -1.26 0.49 -8.49
CA SER A 411 -2.45 -0.35 -8.32
C SER A 411 -3.50 -0.17 -9.42
N GLU A 412 -3.60 1.01 -10.05
CA GLU A 412 -4.56 1.29 -11.13
C GLU A 412 -4.03 0.92 -12.53
N THR A 413 -2.71 0.98 -12.74
CA THR A 413 -2.13 0.98 -14.10
C THR A 413 -1.68 -0.37 -14.62
N PHE A 414 -1.85 -1.44 -13.86
CA PHE A 414 -1.49 -2.80 -14.29
C PHE A 414 -2.71 -3.73 -14.39
N PRO A 415 -2.64 -4.72 -15.31
CA PRO A 415 -3.72 -5.69 -15.51
C PRO A 415 -4.13 -6.42 -14.24
N LEU A 416 -5.42 -6.76 -14.16
CA LEU A 416 -6.03 -7.41 -12.99
C LEU A 416 -5.29 -8.68 -12.56
N GLU A 417 -4.82 -9.49 -13.52
CA GLU A 417 -4.23 -10.81 -13.30
C GLU A 417 -2.83 -10.77 -12.68
N ILE A 418 -2.17 -9.62 -12.73
CA ILE A 418 -0.81 -9.42 -12.17
C ILE A 418 -0.75 -8.22 -11.22
N ARG A 419 -1.90 -7.65 -10.84
CA ARG A 419 -1.97 -6.38 -10.10
C ARG A 419 -1.32 -6.48 -8.72
N ALA A 420 -1.67 -7.50 -7.94
CA ALA A 420 -1.10 -7.65 -6.60
C ALA A 420 0.41 -7.94 -6.67
N LEU A 421 0.86 -8.74 -7.64
CA LEU A 421 2.28 -8.96 -7.88
C LEU A 421 3.00 -7.68 -8.32
N ALA A 422 2.38 -6.85 -9.17
CA ALA A 422 2.95 -5.56 -9.57
C ALA A 422 3.09 -4.62 -8.36
N ILE A 423 2.04 -4.47 -7.55
CA ILE A 423 2.10 -3.69 -6.29
C ILE A 423 3.24 -4.20 -5.40
N ALA A 424 3.34 -5.52 -5.22
CA ALA A 424 4.39 -6.16 -4.43
C ALA A 424 5.79 -5.84 -4.95
N PHE A 425 5.98 -5.92 -6.26
CA PHE A 425 7.26 -5.63 -6.91
C PHE A 425 7.69 -4.17 -6.69
N PHE A 426 6.79 -3.21 -6.91
CA PHE A 426 7.09 -1.79 -6.72
C PHE A 426 7.31 -1.44 -5.25
N PHE A 427 6.55 -2.04 -4.34
CA PHE A 427 6.77 -1.91 -2.90
C PHE A 427 8.15 -2.46 -2.50
N ALA A 428 8.50 -3.65 -2.95
CA ALA A 428 9.77 -4.29 -2.64
C ALA A 428 10.97 -3.48 -3.14
N VAL A 429 10.91 -2.97 -4.37
CA VAL A 429 11.97 -2.13 -4.94
C VAL A 429 12.04 -0.78 -4.23
N GLY A 430 10.90 -0.13 -4.00
CA GLY A 430 10.83 1.15 -3.29
C GLY A 430 11.38 1.06 -1.88
N THR A 431 10.92 0.07 -1.10
CA THR A 431 11.37 -0.16 0.28
C THR A 431 12.83 -0.63 0.33
N GLY A 432 13.25 -1.53 -0.58
CA GLY A 432 14.63 -2.02 -0.63
C GLY A 432 15.64 -0.93 -0.98
N ILE A 433 15.32 -0.05 -1.94
CA ILE A 433 16.21 1.06 -2.34
C ILE A 433 16.04 2.25 -1.38
N GLY A 434 14.84 2.79 -1.28
CA GLY A 434 14.58 4.00 -0.52
C GLY A 434 14.63 3.78 0.99
N GLY A 435 14.09 2.65 1.47
CA GLY A 435 14.02 2.32 2.88
C GLY A 435 15.37 1.99 3.51
N VAL A 436 16.35 1.53 2.73
CA VAL A 436 17.70 1.20 3.22
C VAL A 436 18.69 2.32 2.92
N ILE A 437 18.76 2.76 1.66
CA ILE A 437 19.77 3.75 1.24
C ILE A 437 19.52 5.12 1.90
N GLY A 438 18.26 5.54 2.03
CA GLY A 438 17.92 6.84 2.59
C GLY A 438 18.47 7.06 4.00
N PRO A 439 18.04 6.27 5.00
CA PRO A 439 18.52 6.42 6.38
C PRO A 439 20.02 6.24 6.55
N VAL A 440 20.63 5.27 5.84
CA VAL A 440 22.08 5.03 5.90
C VAL A 440 22.86 6.25 5.39
N LEU A 441 22.48 6.76 4.22
CA LEU A 441 23.11 7.95 3.66
C LEU A 441 22.97 9.17 4.58
N PHE A 442 21.76 9.41 5.09
CA PHE A 442 21.52 10.55 5.97
C PHE A 442 22.21 10.40 7.33
N GLY A 443 22.28 9.18 7.87
CA GLY A 443 23.10 8.90 9.06
C GLY A 443 24.55 9.33 8.85
N MET A 444 25.17 8.89 7.75
CA MET A 444 26.56 9.28 7.39
C MET A 444 26.72 10.80 7.21
N LEU A 445 25.73 11.47 6.59
CA LEU A 445 25.77 12.93 6.41
C LEU A 445 25.63 13.70 7.73
N ILE A 446 24.79 13.20 8.66
CA ILE A 446 24.61 13.76 10.00
C ILE A 446 25.87 13.58 10.84
N ASP A 447 26.50 12.41 10.79
CA ASP A 447 27.75 12.09 11.51
C ASP A 447 28.90 13.04 11.14
N THR A 448 28.86 13.67 9.96
CA THR A 448 29.83 14.73 9.61
C THR A 448 29.73 15.97 10.49
N GLY A 449 28.66 16.18 11.22
CA GLY A 449 28.35 17.41 11.95
C GLY A 449 28.11 18.63 11.06
N SER A 450 28.12 18.46 9.73
CA SER A 450 28.05 19.56 8.75
C SER A 450 26.61 19.76 8.25
N ARG A 451 26.04 20.95 8.52
CA ARG A 451 24.73 21.34 7.95
C ARG A 451 24.74 21.34 6.42
N ALA A 452 25.88 21.68 5.80
CA ALA A 452 26.04 21.68 4.34
C ALA A 452 25.98 20.25 3.77
N SER A 453 26.56 19.25 4.45
CA SER A 453 26.48 17.84 4.05
C SER A 453 25.04 17.36 4.09
N VAL A 454 24.30 17.62 5.16
CA VAL A 454 22.89 17.26 5.30
C VAL A 454 22.04 17.97 4.23
N PHE A 455 22.32 19.23 3.94
CA PHE A 455 21.66 19.95 2.85
C PHE A 455 21.87 19.27 1.50
N GLY A 456 23.09 18.76 1.21
CA GLY A 456 23.35 17.97 0.02
C GLY A 456 22.44 16.76 -0.10
N GLY A 457 22.16 16.07 1.02
CA GLY A 457 21.19 14.99 1.10
C GLY A 457 19.76 15.44 0.80
N TYR A 458 19.34 16.58 1.33
CA TYR A 458 18.00 17.15 1.03
C TYR A 458 17.87 17.54 -0.44
N VAL A 459 18.91 18.12 -1.06
CA VAL A 459 18.93 18.41 -2.50
C VAL A 459 18.80 17.13 -3.31
N LEU A 460 19.50 16.05 -2.94
CA LEU A 460 19.34 14.76 -3.60
C LEU A 460 17.89 14.25 -3.51
N GLY A 461 17.29 14.27 -2.33
CA GLY A 461 15.87 13.92 -2.15
C GLY A 461 14.94 14.77 -3.00
N ALA A 462 15.16 16.08 -3.05
CA ALA A 462 14.39 17.01 -3.87
C ALA A 462 14.50 16.69 -5.37
N VAL A 463 15.72 16.44 -5.86
CA VAL A 463 15.98 16.07 -7.25
C VAL A 463 15.27 14.78 -7.63
N LEU A 464 15.33 13.75 -6.77
CA LEU A 464 14.62 12.48 -7.00
C LEU A 464 13.11 12.69 -7.12
N MET A 465 12.51 13.50 -6.25
CA MET A 465 11.08 13.84 -6.31
C MET A 465 10.72 14.57 -7.61
N ILE A 466 11.53 15.55 -8.04
CA ILE A 466 11.32 16.31 -9.28
C ILE A 466 11.49 15.42 -10.51
N ILE A 467 12.47 14.52 -10.52
CA ILE A 467 12.63 13.52 -11.59
C ILE A 467 11.38 12.63 -11.67
N ALA A 468 10.89 12.12 -10.55
CA ALA A 468 9.70 11.28 -10.52
C ALA A 468 8.45 12.05 -11.02
N ALA A 469 8.29 13.31 -10.61
CA ALA A 469 7.24 14.21 -11.13
C ALA A 469 7.32 14.37 -12.65
N THR A 470 8.51 14.61 -13.17
CA THR A 470 8.76 14.79 -14.61
C THR A 470 8.48 13.53 -15.39
N VAL A 471 8.98 12.37 -14.93
CA VAL A 471 8.71 11.07 -15.56
C VAL A 471 7.20 10.79 -15.57
N HIS A 472 6.50 11.09 -14.47
CA HIS A 472 5.05 10.91 -14.41
C HIS A 472 4.29 11.89 -15.35
N LEU A 473 4.72 13.12 -15.47
CA LEU A 473 4.13 14.07 -16.45
C LEU A 473 4.29 13.60 -17.89
N LEU A 474 5.43 13.00 -18.23
CA LEU A 474 5.71 12.56 -19.59
C LEU A 474 5.01 11.24 -19.92
N PHE A 475 5.06 10.25 -19.02
CA PHE A 475 4.66 8.87 -19.27
C PHE A 475 3.49 8.37 -18.42
N GLY A 476 3.01 9.17 -17.47
CA GLY A 476 1.91 8.81 -16.58
C GLY A 476 0.58 8.67 -17.31
N VAL A 477 -0.27 7.82 -16.78
CA VAL A 477 -1.62 7.55 -17.32
C VAL A 477 -2.65 8.41 -16.57
N ALA A 478 -3.54 9.04 -17.34
CA ALA A 478 -4.73 9.71 -16.81
C ALA A 478 -5.79 8.64 -16.48
N ALA A 479 -5.78 8.16 -15.25
CA ALA A 479 -6.62 7.05 -14.80
C ALA A 479 -7.87 7.50 -14.03
N GLU A 480 -8.00 8.81 -13.77
CA GLU A 480 -9.10 9.38 -13.00
C GLU A 480 -10.46 9.05 -13.64
N ARG A 481 -11.39 8.55 -12.82
CA ARG A 481 -12.78 8.22 -13.18
C ARG A 481 -12.95 7.22 -14.32
N ARG A 482 -11.88 6.51 -14.68
CA ARG A 482 -11.89 5.45 -15.71
C ARG A 482 -12.01 4.08 -15.08
N SER A 483 -12.63 3.13 -15.80
CA SER A 483 -12.63 1.74 -15.35
C SER A 483 -11.21 1.18 -15.34
N LEU A 484 -10.94 0.20 -14.48
CA LEU A 484 -9.62 -0.45 -14.45
C LEU A 484 -9.31 -1.16 -15.75
N GLU A 485 -10.34 -1.71 -16.38
CA GLU A 485 -10.26 -2.44 -17.64
C GLU A 485 -9.90 -1.52 -18.82
N ASP A 486 -10.33 -0.23 -18.76
CA ASP A 486 -9.94 0.79 -19.73
C ASP A 486 -8.54 1.35 -19.50
N VAL A 487 -8.13 1.45 -18.21
CA VAL A 487 -6.79 1.91 -17.86
C VAL A 487 -5.74 0.85 -18.15
N ALA A 488 -6.02 -0.39 -17.77
CA ALA A 488 -5.10 -1.52 -17.96
C ALA A 488 -5.92 -2.74 -18.43
N ARG A 489 -5.92 -2.95 -19.74
CA ARG A 489 -6.67 -4.04 -20.36
C ARG A 489 -6.26 -5.38 -19.73
N PRO A 490 -7.21 -6.19 -19.23
CA PRO A 490 -6.90 -7.50 -18.69
C PRO A 490 -6.14 -8.39 -19.69
N LEU A 491 -5.18 -9.17 -19.21
CA LEU A 491 -4.44 -10.11 -20.08
C LEU A 491 -5.35 -11.21 -20.64
N ALA A 492 -6.45 -11.47 -19.95
CA ALA A 492 -7.48 -12.43 -20.34
C ALA A 492 -8.52 -11.86 -21.33
N PHE A 493 -8.40 -10.60 -21.74
CA PHE A 493 -9.36 -9.96 -22.64
C PHE A 493 -9.41 -10.64 -24.01
N VAL A 494 -10.62 -10.82 -24.53
CA VAL A 494 -10.88 -11.38 -25.87
C VAL A 494 -11.64 -10.32 -26.68
N ASP A 495 -11.13 -10.02 -27.89
CA ASP A 495 -11.77 -9.05 -28.81
C ASP A 495 -13.14 -9.52 -29.29
#